data_64eef7206f734b531f3328f591761f7f
#
_entry.id   64eef7206f734b531f3328f591761f7f
#
_cell.length_a   1.000
_cell.length_b   1.000
_cell.length_c   1.000
_cell.angle_alpha   90.00
_cell.angle_beta   90.00
_cell.angle_gamma   90.00
#
_symmetry.space_group_name_H-M   'P 1'
#
loop_
_entity.id
_entity.type
_entity.pdbx_description
1 polymer ?
#
loop_
_entity_poly.entity_id
_entity_poly.type
_entity_poly.pdbx_seq_one_letter_code
_entity_poly.pdbx_strand_id
1 'polypeptide(L)'
;MKITKIIEETKSISSNIKNAYIDFSKMTISLVAVVSDVIKNGKPVIGYGFNSNGRYGQGHLIRERFRPRLLEAKTEIMLNEDKTNFDPQKMWDIMMKNEKPGGHGERSVAVGTIDMAIWDLVSKIEEKPLYQLISEKYGNGNTNRDVFVYAGG
;
A
#
# COMPACT_ATOMS: atom_id res chain seq x y z
N MET A 1 -10.22 3.46 -16.59
CA MET A 1 -9.30 3.59 -15.43
C MET A 1 -8.54 2.28 -15.28
N LYS A 2 -7.22 2.31 -15.23
CA LYS A 2 -6.37 1.10 -15.06
C LYS A 2 -5.08 1.44 -14.32
N ILE A 3 -4.47 0.45 -13.68
CA ILE A 3 -3.09 0.53 -13.22
C ILE A 3 -2.15 0.37 -14.41
N THR A 4 -1.29 1.35 -14.62
CA THR A 4 -0.32 1.35 -15.72
C THR A 4 1.03 0.81 -15.31
N LYS A 5 1.41 1.00 -14.04
CA LYS A 5 2.70 0.57 -13.52
C LYS A 5 2.66 0.44 -12.00
N ILE A 6 3.39 -0.53 -11.47
CA ILE A 6 3.72 -0.64 -10.06
C ILE A 6 5.24 -0.70 -9.95
N ILE A 7 5.81 0.28 -9.25
CA ILE A 7 7.24 0.43 -9.06
C ILE A 7 7.54 0.06 -7.61
N GLU A 8 8.56 -0.72 -7.40
CA GLU A 8 9.14 -0.96 -6.08
C GLU A 8 10.63 -0.60 -6.11
N GLU A 9 11.08 0.07 -5.07
CA GLU A 9 12.49 0.40 -4.87
C GLU A 9 12.90 0.13 -3.43
N THR A 10 13.84 -0.78 -3.25
CA THR A 10 14.42 -1.08 -1.95
C THR A 10 15.59 -0.15 -1.67
N LYS A 11 15.58 0.52 -0.53
CA LYS A 11 16.63 1.44 -0.08
C LYS A 11 17.17 1.04 1.30
N SER A 12 18.46 1.23 1.51
CA SER A 12 19.06 1.10 2.83
C SER A 12 18.62 2.25 3.74
N ILE A 13 18.40 1.94 5.00
CA ILE A 13 18.10 2.94 6.02
C ILE A 13 19.43 3.47 6.58
N SER A 14 19.59 4.80 6.61
CA SER A 14 20.64 5.44 7.39
C SER A 14 20.06 5.80 8.75
N SER A 15 20.44 5.05 9.79
CA SER A 15 19.91 5.25 11.15
C SER A 15 20.99 4.94 12.18
N ASN A 16 21.02 5.72 13.24
CA ASN A 16 21.84 5.44 14.43
C ASN A 16 21.05 4.78 15.55
N ILE A 17 19.79 4.41 15.28
CA ILE A 17 18.89 3.78 16.26
C ILE A 17 19.22 2.30 16.34
N LYS A 18 19.47 1.83 17.56
CA LYS A 18 19.66 0.43 17.89
C LYS A 18 19.20 0.14 19.31
N ASN A 19 18.85 -1.11 19.55
CA ASN A 19 18.60 -1.64 20.88
C ASN A 19 19.42 -2.92 21.09
N ALA A 20 19.14 -3.68 22.14
CA ALA A 20 19.89 -4.91 22.47
C ALA A 20 19.79 -6.00 21.38
N TYR A 21 18.75 -5.97 20.54
CA TYR A 21 18.47 -7.02 19.55
C TYR A 21 18.54 -6.53 18.10
N ILE A 22 18.23 -5.27 17.85
CA ILE A 22 18.02 -4.74 16.51
C ILE A 22 18.93 -3.53 16.27
N ASP A 23 19.65 -3.57 15.17
CA ASP A 23 20.42 -2.45 14.62
C ASP A 23 19.72 -2.00 13.32
N PHE A 24 19.01 -0.88 13.40
CA PHE A 24 18.25 -0.34 12.26
C PHE A 24 19.14 0.20 11.14
N SER A 25 20.42 0.47 11.40
CA SER A 25 21.37 0.91 10.37
C SER A 25 21.63 -0.15 9.28
N LYS A 26 21.36 -1.43 9.59
CA LYS A 26 21.54 -2.57 8.68
C LYS A 26 20.27 -2.96 7.93
N MET A 27 19.19 -2.21 8.11
CA MET A 27 17.90 -2.54 7.52
C MET A 27 17.67 -1.78 6.22
N THR A 28 16.67 -2.26 5.47
CA THR A 28 16.19 -1.64 4.24
C THR A 28 14.72 -1.30 4.37
N ILE A 29 14.23 -0.38 3.55
CA ILE A 29 12.81 -0.12 3.33
C ILE A 29 12.48 -0.43 1.87
N SER A 30 11.26 -0.86 1.60
CA SER A 30 10.70 -0.90 0.25
C SER A 30 9.73 0.26 0.07
N LEU A 31 9.92 1.02 -0.99
CA LEU A 31 9.04 2.10 -1.43
C LEU A 31 8.23 1.58 -2.61
N VAL A 32 6.92 1.79 -2.58
CA VAL A 32 6.01 1.36 -3.65
C VAL A 32 5.28 2.57 -4.22
N ALA A 33 5.20 2.64 -5.55
CA ALA A 33 4.37 3.59 -6.27
C ALA A 33 3.43 2.83 -7.21
N VAL A 34 2.12 3.03 -7.04
CA VAL A 34 1.07 2.50 -7.92
C VAL A 34 0.60 3.63 -8.83
N VAL A 35 0.88 3.52 -10.12
CA VAL A 35 0.60 4.54 -11.13
C VAL A 35 -0.67 4.17 -11.89
N SER A 36 -1.64 5.07 -11.91
CA SER A 36 -2.88 4.92 -12.72
C SER A 36 -2.82 5.70 -14.03
N ASP A 37 -3.79 5.46 -14.91
CA ASP A 37 -4.05 6.28 -16.09
C ASP A 37 -4.98 7.48 -15.80
N VAL A 38 -5.42 7.65 -14.57
CA VAL A 38 -6.22 8.80 -14.15
C VAL A 38 -5.34 10.03 -14.15
N ILE A 39 -5.75 11.07 -14.89
CA ILE A 39 -4.98 12.32 -14.98
C ILE A 39 -5.66 13.40 -14.15
N LYS A 40 -4.90 14.01 -13.24
CA LYS A 40 -5.29 15.22 -12.50
C LYS A 40 -4.17 16.26 -12.61
N ASN A 41 -4.55 17.49 -12.87
CA ASN A 41 -3.60 18.59 -13.07
C ASN A 41 -2.47 18.28 -14.09
N GLY A 42 -2.83 17.56 -15.18
CA GLY A 42 -1.90 17.20 -16.24
C GLY A 42 -0.94 16.08 -15.90
N LYS A 43 -1.09 15.39 -14.76
CA LYS A 43 -0.20 14.31 -14.30
C LYS A 43 -1.00 13.08 -13.91
N PRO A 44 -0.45 11.86 -14.09
CA PRO A 44 -1.08 10.66 -13.59
C PRO A 44 -1.19 10.69 -12.06
N VAL A 45 -2.31 10.21 -11.53
CA VAL A 45 -2.46 10.04 -10.09
C VAL A 45 -1.66 8.81 -9.66
N ILE A 46 -0.84 9.00 -8.64
CA ILE A 46 0.08 7.98 -8.11
C ILE A 46 -0.17 7.81 -6.62
N GLY A 47 -0.39 6.57 -6.21
CA GLY A 47 -0.43 6.19 -4.80
C GLY A 47 0.92 5.69 -4.32
N TYR A 48 1.30 6.03 -3.08
CA TYR A 48 2.57 5.66 -2.47
C TYR A 48 2.36 4.86 -1.18
N GLY A 49 3.22 3.87 -1.01
CA GLY A 49 3.30 3.09 0.21
C GLY A 49 4.75 2.75 0.54
N PHE A 50 5.02 2.45 1.79
CA PHE A 50 6.35 2.01 2.21
C PHE A 50 6.24 1.11 3.43
N ASN A 51 7.23 0.26 3.64
CA ASN A 51 7.39 -0.44 4.91
C ASN A 51 8.38 0.29 5.82
N SER A 52 8.11 0.29 7.11
CA SER A 52 8.92 1.00 8.10
C SER A 52 9.94 0.13 8.83
N ASN A 53 9.88 -1.18 8.67
CA ASN A 53 10.59 -2.10 9.56
C ASN A 53 11.82 -2.74 8.92
N GLY A 54 12.32 -2.21 7.82
CA GLY A 54 13.57 -2.60 7.24
C GLY A 54 13.78 -4.12 7.15
N ARG A 55 12.81 -4.84 6.60
CA ARG A 55 12.93 -6.27 6.38
C ARG A 55 13.48 -6.52 5.00
N TYR A 56 14.28 -7.59 4.82
CA TYR A 56 15.07 -7.77 3.60
C TYR A 56 14.33 -8.42 2.43
N GLY A 57 13.24 -9.16 2.72
CA GLY A 57 12.57 -9.99 1.71
C GLY A 57 11.42 -9.31 0.94
N GLN A 58 10.86 -8.20 1.42
CA GLN A 58 9.64 -7.63 0.87
C GLN A 58 9.79 -7.14 -0.56
N GLY A 59 10.88 -6.49 -0.91
CA GLY A 59 11.09 -5.97 -2.25
C GLY A 59 10.99 -7.06 -3.32
N HIS A 60 11.57 -8.23 -3.06
CA HIS A 60 11.45 -9.40 -3.94
C HIS A 60 10.00 -9.89 -4.03
N LEU A 61 9.32 -10.08 -2.89
CA LEU A 61 7.93 -10.52 -2.87
C LEU A 61 7.01 -9.54 -3.61
N ILE A 62 7.23 -8.24 -3.44
CA ILE A 62 6.48 -7.21 -4.15
C ILE A 62 6.69 -7.33 -5.67
N ARG A 63 7.95 -7.38 -6.11
CA ARG A 63 8.28 -7.38 -7.55
C ARG A 63 7.88 -8.66 -8.26
N GLU A 64 8.14 -9.82 -7.65
CA GLU A 64 8.05 -11.11 -8.35
C GLU A 64 6.75 -11.86 -8.06
N ARG A 65 6.05 -11.52 -6.98
CA ARG A 65 4.85 -12.27 -6.56
C ARG A 65 3.56 -11.46 -6.62
N PHE A 66 3.50 -10.29 -5.99
CA PHE A 66 2.25 -9.56 -5.83
C PHE A 66 2.00 -8.52 -6.93
N ARG A 67 3.01 -7.79 -7.35
CA ARG A 67 2.90 -6.84 -8.47
C ARG A 67 2.40 -7.47 -9.77
N PRO A 68 2.91 -8.63 -10.22
CA PRO A 68 2.42 -9.28 -11.43
C PRO A 68 0.94 -9.63 -11.36
N ARG A 69 0.45 -10.10 -10.21
CA ARG A 69 -0.97 -10.44 -10.02
C ARG A 69 -1.91 -9.25 -10.29
N LEU A 70 -1.52 -8.06 -9.85
CA LEU A 70 -2.30 -6.85 -10.10
C LEU A 70 -2.19 -6.36 -11.54
N LEU A 71 -1.00 -6.44 -12.15
CA LEU A 71 -0.77 -5.97 -13.52
C LEU A 71 -1.39 -6.90 -14.58
N GLU A 72 -1.49 -8.20 -14.30
CA GLU A 72 -2.09 -9.22 -15.16
C GLU A 72 -3.60 -9.34 -14.96
N ALA A 73 -4.13 -8.82 -13.86
CA ALA A 73 -5.56 -8.85 -13.59
C ALA A 73 -6.35 -7.99 -14.58
N LYS A 74 -7.53 -8.46 -14.95
CA LYS A 74 -8.46 -7.63 -15.74
C LYS A 74 -8.86 -6.41 -14.93
N THR A 75 -8.82 -5.25 -15.55
CA THR A 75 -9.13 -3.98 -14.89
C THR A 75 -10.50 -3.98 -14.21
N GLU A 76 -11.50 -4.56 -14.86
CA GLU A 76 -12.88 -4.55 -14.41
C GLU A 76 -13.08 -5.19 -13.03
N ILE A 77 -12.24 -6.17 -12.68
CA ILE A 77 -12.33 -6.84 -11.37
C ILE A 77 -11.64 -6.06 -10.25
N MET A 78 -10.93 -4.99 -10.56
CA MET A 78 -10.26 -4.11 -9.60
C MET A 78 -11.08 -2.86 -9.26
N LEU A 79 -12.15 -2.59 -10.02
CA LEU A 79 -12.96 -1.39 -9.86
C LEU A 79 -14.08 -1.59 -8.83
N ASN A 80 -14.51 -0.48 -8.21
CA ASN A 80 -15.72 -0.41 -7.43
C ASN A 80 -16.96 -0.67 -8.31
N GLU A 81 -18.14 -0.80 -7.70
CA GLU A 81 -19.38 -1.14 -8.40
C GLU A 81 -19.72 -0.13 -9.48
N ASP A 82 -19.55 1.15 -9.19
CA ASP A 82 -19.85 2.27 -10.11
C ASP A 82 -18.75 2.50 -11.16
N LYS A 83 -17.65 1.77 -11.08
CA LYS A 83 -16.46 1.90 -11.95
C LYS A 83 -15.82 3.30 -11.95
N THR A 84 -16.06 4.06 -10.89
CA THR A 84 -15.54 5.41 -10.71
C THR A 84 -14.19 5.45 -10.05
N ASN A 85 -13.80 4.36 -9.34
CA ASN A 85 -12.52 4.24 -8.67
C ASN A 85 -12.09 2.78 -8.55
N PHE A 86 -10.88 2.54 -8.08
CA PHE A 86 -10.42 1.20 -7.67
C PHE A 86 -11.06 0.80 -6.35
N ASP A 87 -11.26 -0.51 -6.16
CA ASP A 87 -11.69 -1.10 -4.89
C ASP A 87 -10.49 -1.76 -4.20
N PRO A 88 -10.00 -1.21 -3.07
CA PRO A 88 -8.85 -1.77 -2.37
C PRO A 88 -9.07 -3.22 -1.90
N GLN A 89 -10.31 -3.59 -1.50
CA GLN A 89 -10.60 -4.96 -1.07
C GLN A 89 -10.47 -5.95 -2.24
N LYS A 90 -11.02 -5.61 -3.40
CA LYS A 90 -10.88 -6.47 -4.59
C LYS A 90 -9.42 -6.62 -5.01
N MET A 91 -8.63 -5.55 -4.90
CA MET A 91 -7.20 -5.59 -5.20
C MET A 91 -6.42 -6.42 -4.17
N TRP A 92 -6.80 -6.34 -2.89
CA TRP A 92 -6.29 -7.23 -1.85
C TRP A 92 -6.58 -8.69 -2.17
N ASP A 93 -7.82 -9.02 -2.55
CA ASP A 93 -8.24 -10.39 -2.88
C ASP A 93 -7.44 -10.94 -4.08
N ILE A 94 -7.14 -10.10 -5.07
CA ILE A 94 -6.27 -10.48 -6.19
C ILE A 94 -4.86 -10.82 -5.71
N MET A 95 -4.28 -10.00 -4.84
CA MET A 95 -2.96 -10.27 -4.28
C MET A 95 -2.94 -11.55 -3.45
N MET A 96 -3.99 -11.81 -2.68
CA MET A 96 -4.09 -12.96 -1.79
C MET A 96 -4.60 -14.24 -2.46
N LYS A 97 -4.97 -14.19 -3.73
CA LYS A 97 -5.42 -15.37 -4.47
C LYS A 97 -4.37 -16.48 -4.44
N ASN A 98 -4.78 -17.69 -4.08
CA ASN A 98 -3.92 -18.87 -3.93
C ASN A 98 -2.84 -18.74 -2.83
N GLU A 99 -3.00 -17.80 -1.90
CA GLU A 99 -2.20 -17.78 -0.69
C GLU A 99 -2.80 -18.73 0.37
N LYS A 100 -1.94 -19.48 1.06
CA LYS A 100 -2.38 -20.26 2.21
C LYS A 100 -2.82 -19.33 3.34
N PRO A 101 -3.88 -19.68 4.10
CA PRO A 101 -4.25 -18.92 5.29
C PRO A 101 -3.10 -18.80 6.29
N GLY A 102 -3.13 -17.73 7.08
CA GLY A 102 -2.10 -17.44 8.08
C GLY A 102 -0.84 -16.84 7.49
N GLY A 103 0.18 -16.82 8.29
CA GLY A 103 1.48 -16.26 7.92
C GLY A 103 1.60 -14.79 8.26
N HIS A 104 2.46 -14.52 9.23
CA HIS A 104 2.95 -13.21 9.58
C HIS A 104 4.34 -13.00 8.98
N GLY A 105 4.82 -11.78 8.97
CA GLY A 105 6.15 -11.46 8.51
C GLY A 105 6.20 -11.01 7.06
N GLU A 106 7.18 -11.47 6.28
CA GLU A 106 7.55 -10.89 4.98
C GLU A 106 6.39 -10.77 3.99
N ARG A 107 5.56 -11.80 3.88
CA ARG A 107 4.40 -11.79 2.97
C ARG A 107 3.38 -10.71 3.35
N SER A 108 3.00 -10.67 4.61
CA SER A 108 1.99 -9.71 5.11
C SER A 108 2.50 -8.28 4.98
N VAL A 109 3.78 -8.04 5.24
CA VAL A 109 4.38 -6.72 5.08
C VAL A 109 4.46 -6.32 3.60
N ALA A 110 4.79 -7.24 2.70
CA ALA A 110 4.84 -6.97 1.26
C ALA A 110 3.45 -6.59 0.70
N VAL A 111 2.42 -7.37 1.04
CA VAL A 111 1.04 -7.09 0.64
C VAL A 111 0.56 -5.77 1.24
N GLY A 112 0.77 -5.55 2.55
CA GLY A 112 0.38 -4.32 3.23
C GLY A 112 1.06 -3.07 2.67
N THR A 113 2.29 -3.19 2.18
CA THR A 113 3.00 -2.06 1.52
C THR A 113 2.33 -1.66 0.20
N ILE A 114 1.91 -2.64 -0.60
CA ILE A 114 1.16 -2.37 -1.85
C ILE A 114 -0.24 -1.86 -1.51
N ASP A 115 -0.93 -2.45 -0.53
CA ASP A 115 -2.25 -2.05 -0.08
C ASP A 115 -2.28 -0.59 0.39
N MET A 116 -1.28 -0.17 1.13
CA MET A 116 -1.09 1.22 1.53
C MET A 116 -1.00 2.16 0.32
N ALA A 117 -0.25 1.78 -0.72
CA ALA A 117 -0.16 2.54 -1.95
C ALA A 117 -1.49 2.57 -2.73
N ILE A 118 -2.26 1.49 -2.70
CA ILE A 118 -3.59 1.42 -3.32
C ILE A 118 -4.56 2.36 -2.60
N TRP A 119 -4.59 2.34 -1.27
CA TRP A 119 -5.44 3.24 -0.48
C TRP A 119 -5.08 4.71 -0.69
N ASP A 120 -3.80 5.04 -0.77
CA ASP A 120 -3.33 6.39 -1.10
C ASP A 120 -3.77 6.81 -2.51
N LEU A 121 -3.68 5.90 -3.50
CA LEU A 121 -4.17 6.13 -4.86
C LEU A 121 -5.67 6.42 -4.87
N VAL A 122 -6.47 5.57 -4.22
CA VAL A 122 -7.94 5.68 -4.18
C VAL A 122 -8.35 6.99 -3.52
N SER A 123 -7.72 7.36 -2.41
CA SER A 123 -8.01 8.61 -1.70
C SER A 123 -7.70 9.85 -2.56
N LYS A 124 -6.62 9.83 -3.32
CA LYS A 124 -6.25 10.91 -4.26
C LYS A 124 -7.21 11.01 -5.46
N ILE A 125 -7.72 9.88 -5.95
CA ILE A 125 -8.74 9.88 -7.00
C ILE A 125 -10.05 10.47 -6.47
N GLU A 126 -10.47 10.14 -5.24
CA GLU A 126 -11.65 10.71 -4.57
C GLU A 126 -11.45 12.15 -4.09
N GLU A 127 -10.21 12.65 -4.07
CA GLU A 127 -9.87 13.97 -3.49
C GLU A 127 -10.28 14.08 -2.01
N LYS A 128 -10.23 12.96 -1.29
CA LYS A 128 -10.55 12.87 0.12
C LYS A 128 -9.33 12.40 0.93
N PRO A 129 -9.10 12.93 2.12
CA PRO A 129 -8.11 12.34 3.04
C PRO A 129 -8.45 10.88 3.35
N LEU A 130 -7.43 10.03 3.43
CA LEU A 130 -7.63 8.60 3.64
C LEU A 130 -8.45 8.28 4.91
N TYR A 131 -8.22 8.98 6.02
CA TYR A 131 -8.96 8.77 7.25
C TYR A 131 -10.47 9.00 7.09
N GLN A 132 -10.86 9.96 6.28
CA GLN A 132 -12.26 10.25 5.98
C GLN A 132 -12.86 9.14 5.12
N LEU A 133 -12.15 8.74 4.07
CA LEU A 133 -12.60 7.66 3.18
C LEU A 133 -12.82 6.33 3.94
N ILE A 134 -11.90 5.98 4.83
CA ILE A 134 -12.01 4.77 5.67
C ILE A 134 -13.22 4.89 6.61
N SER A 135 -13.43 6.05 7.24
CA SER A 135 -14.58 6.27 8.12
C SER A 135 -15.91 6.19 7.38
N GLU A 136 -15.98 6.73 6.16
CA GLU A 136 -17.18 6.62 5.31
C GLU A 136 -17.46 5.17 4.89
N LYS A 137 -16.43 4.41 4.57
CA LYS A 137 -16.57 3.04 4.04
C LYS A 137 -16.81 2.00 5.13
N TYR A 138 -16.15 2.11 6.29
CA TYR A 138 -16.14 1.07 7.32
C TYR A 138 -16.66 1.53 8.69
N GLY A 139 -16.92 2.82 8.84
CA GLY A 139 -17.43 3.43 10.06
C GLY A 139 -18.81 4.04 9.85
N ASN A 140 -19.06 5.10 10.60
CA ASN A 140 -20.31 5.86 10.55
C ASN A 140 -20.17 7.22 9.84
N GLY A 141 -19.04 7.44 9.14
CA GLY A 141 -18.72 8.73 8.50
C GLY A 141 -18.20 9.80 9.47
N ASN A 142 -18.27 9.58 10.77
CA ASN A 142 -17.72 10.52 11.76
C ASN A 142 -16.23 10.30 11.93
N THR A 143 -15.45 11.36 11.78
CA THR A 143 -14.00 11.32 11.97
C THR A 143 -13.61 12.15 13.18
N ASN A 144 -12.94 11.53 14.15
CA ASN A 144 -12.28 12.27 15.20
C ASN A 144 -10.89 12.69 14.72
N ARG A 145 -10.63 14.00 14.70
CA ARG A 145 -9.31 14.54 14.30
C ARG A 145 -8.32 14.58 15.47
N ASP A 146 -8.85 14.54 16.68
CA ASP A 146 -8.03 14.57 17.90
C ASP A 146 -7.80 13.14 18.36
N VAL A 147 -6.59 12.65 18.18
CA VAL A 147 -6.17 11.31 18.56
C VAL A 147 -5.13 11.41 19.66
N PHE A 148 -5.37 10.70 20.76
CA PHE A 148 -4.36 10.58 21.82
C PHE A 148 -3.10 9.89 21.26
N VAL A 149 -1.95 10.51 21.48
CA VAL A 149 -0.65 9.97 21.05
C VAL A 149 0.34 10.01 22.21
N TYR A 150 1.33 9.13 22.15
CA TYR A 150 2.47 9.15 23.06
C TYR A 150 3.77 8.93 22.26
N ALA A 151 4.86 9.48 22.75
CA ALA A 151 6.18 9.20 22.19
C ALA A 151 6.68 7.86 22.77
N GLY A 152 7.00 6.93 21.89
CA GLY A 152 7.72 5.72 22.26
C GLY A 152 9.21 6.05 22.48
N GLY A 153 9.76 5.64 23.60
CA GLY A 153 11.18 5.76 23.92
C GLY A 153 11.95 4.47 23.73
#